data_13563a7d230b3ce50f0ccf7346a31108
#
_entry.id   13563a7d230b3ce50f0ccf7346a31108
#
_cell.length_a   1.000
_cell.length_b   1.000
_cell.length_c   1.000
_cell.angle_alpha   90.00
_cell.angle_beta   90.00
_cell.angle_gamma   90.00
#
_symmetry.space_group_name_H-M   'P 1'
#
loop_
_entity.id
_entity.type
_entity.pdbx_description
1 polymer ?
#
loop_
_entity_poly.entity_id
_entity_poly.type
_entity_poly.pdbx_seq_one_letter_code
_entity_poly.pdbx_strand_id
1 'polypeptide(L)'
;MGDEMEAYGSGLAELYELIYAGRGKDYAAESADVTALVQARKPDAASLLDVACGTGGHLVFFKRHFATVEGLELSEHMIAKAGQSMPEVPVHQGDMQDFTLDRTYDAISCMFSSIGYVGSAAELNNTLASLARHLNPGGVIVIEPWYFPEAFLPGYIADDLVRTEDRVTVRVSHSERHGDQVPIIVHYIDARKDAGIRHFTDVHRMHLFTRQQYETAFERAGCSVEYIDRARFGCGLFVGVLK
;
A
#
# COMPACT_ATOMS: atom_id res chain seq x y z
N MET A 1 -7.26 -24.05 18.90
CA MET A 1 -6.46 -22.84 19.06
C MET A 1 -6.27 -22.34 17.66
N GLY A 2 -7.06 -21.34 17.25
CA GLY A 2 -6.99 -20.80 15.89
C GLY A 2 -5.70 -19.98 15.76
N ASP A 3 -4.97 -20.22 14.68
CA ASP A 3 -3.94 -19.28 14.23
C ASP A 3 -4.61 -17.89 14.16
N GLU A 4 -4.03 -16.92 14.85
CA GLU A 4 -4.40 -15.51 14.64
C GLU A 4 -4.14 -15.25 13.15
N MET A 5 -5.22 -15.03 12.41
CA MET A 5 -5.16 -14.80 10.97
C MET A 5 -4.57 -13.43 10.74
N GLU A 6 -3.29 -13.40 10.47
CA GLU A 6 -2.51 -12.20 10.22
C GLU A 6 -2.71 -11.77 8.77
N ALA A 7 -2.95 -10.48 8.55
CA ALA A 7 -3.01 -9.94 7.21
C ALA A 7 -1.66 -10.13 6.50
N TYR A 8 -1.69 -10.49 5.21
CA TYR A 8 -0.50 -10.75 4.39
C TYR A 8 0.38 -11.92 4.87
N GLY A 9 -0.23 -13.01 5.38
CA GLY A 9 0.45 -14.25 5.67
C GLY A 9 1.01 -14.95 4.42
N SER A 10 1.73 -16.07 4.63
CA SER A 10 2.42 -16.81 3.55
C SER A 10 1.49 -17.22 2.40
N GLY A 11 0.24 -17.58 2.70
CA GLY A 11 -0.77 -17.97 1.70
C GLY A 11 -1.12 -16.84 0.74
N LEU A 12 -1.34 -15.64 1.25
CA LEU A 12 -1.64 -14.48 0.41
C LEU A 12 -0.39 -14.02 -0.36
N ALA A 13 0.78 -13.97 0.27
CA ALA A 13 2.02 -13.56 -0.40
C ALA A 13 2.32 -14.40 -1.66
N GLU A 14 1.93 -15.69 -1.64
CA GLU A 14 2.06 -16.57 -2.83
C GLU A 14 1.08 -16.19 -3.94
N LEU A 15 -0.13 -15.74 -3.59
CA LEU A 15 -1.22 -15.46 -4.54
C LEU A 15 -1.31 -13.99 -4.96
N TYR A 16 -0.62 -13.10 -4.26
CA TYR A 16 -0.81 -11.67 -4.35
C TYR A 16 -0.72 -11.16 -5.80
N GLU A 17 0.39 -11.41 -6.46
CA GLU A 17 0.61 -10.97 -7.84
C GLU A 17 -0.41 -11.58 -8.81
N LEU A 18 -0.75 -12.86 -8.64
CA LEU A 18 -1.72 -13.55 -9.50
C LEU A 18 -3.11 -12.89 -9.42
N ILE A 19 -3.56 -12.58 -8.20
CA ILE A 19 -4.88 -11.99 -7.96
C ILE A 19 -4.93 -10.56 -8.52
N TYR A 20 -3.93 -9.73 -8.22
CA TYR A 20 -3.95 -8.33 -8.63
C TYR A 20 -3.66 -8.14 -10.12
N ALA A 21 -2.85 -9.00 -10.73
CA ALA A 21 -2.75 -9.06 -12.20
C ALA A 21 -4.11 -9.39 -12.84
N GLY A 22 -4.84 -10.36 -12.27
CA GLY A 22 -6.19 -10.71 -12.70
C GLY A 22 -7.21 -9.57 -12.57
N ARG A 23 -7.02 -8.68 -11.60
CA ARG A 23 -7.83 -7.47 -11.37
C ARG A 23 -7.44 -6.29 -12.27
N GLY A 24 -6.44 -6.45 -13.14
CA GLY A 24 -5.97 -5.39 -14.02
C GLY A 24 -5.16 -4.29 -13.33
N LYS A 25 -4.51 -4.59 -12.20
CA LYS A 25 -3.59 -3.66 -11.52
C LYS A 25 -2.45 -3.27 -12.43
N ASP A 26 -2.31 -1.99 -12.72
CA ASP A 26 -1.29 -1.44 -13.63
C ASP A 26 -0.24 -0.64 -12.83
N TYR A 27 0.67 -1.38 -12.18
CA TYR A 27 1.77 -0.79 -11.43
C TYR A 27 2.65 0.16 -12.25
N ALA A 28 2.81 -0.10 -13.56
CA ALA A 28 3.62 0.75 -14.42
C ALA A 28 3.00 2.14 -14.59
N ALA A 29 1.72 2.19 -14.90
CA ALA A 29 1.01 3.44 -15.09
C ALA A 29 0.84 4.21 -13.77
N GLU A 30 0.58 3.51 -12.66
CA GLU A 30 0.51 4.13 -11.33
C GLU A 30 1.85 4.73 -10.91
N SER A 31 2.95 4.01 -11.09
CA SER A 31 4.30 4.51 -10.79
C SER A 31 4.69 5.70 -11.67
N ALA A 32 4.27 5.73 -12.94
CA ALA A 32 4.48 6.87 -13.83
C ALA A 32 3.70 8.11 -13.37
N ASP A 33 2.43 7.94 -12.95
CA ASP A 33 1.62 9.03 -12.40
C ASP A 33 2.22 9.60 -11.12
N VAL A 34 2.65 8.74 -10.18
CA VAL A 34 3.33 9.16 -8.93
C VAL A 34 4.64 9.88 -9.26
N THR A 35 5.46 9.34 -10.15
CA THR A 35 6.72 9.95 -10.58
C THR A 35 6.49 11.36 -11.15
N ALA A 36 5.49 11.53 -12.02
CA ALA A 36 5.15 12.84 -12.58
C ALA A 36 4.71 13.84 -11.52
N LEU A 37 3.95 13.40 -10.51
CA LEU A 37 3.54 14.25 -9.38
C LEU A 37 4.72 14.69 -8.52
N VAL A 38 5.66 13.78 -8.27
CA VAL A 38 6.91 14.07 -7.55
C VAL A 38 7.77 15.07 -8.33
N GLN A 39 8.07 14.78 -9.60
CA GLN A 39 8.93 15.62 -10.44
C GLN A 39 8.36 17.00 -10.72
N ALA A 40 7.03 17.14 -10.75
CA ALA A 40 6.39 18.45 -10.87
C ALA A 40 6.65 19.36 -9.65
N ARG A 41 6.97 18.80 -8.48
CA ARG A 41 7.21 19.52 -7.22
C ARG A 41 8.69 19.57 -6.83
N LYS A 42 9.42 18.51 -7.15
CA LYS A 42 10.86 18.36 -6.93
C LYS A 42 11.50 17.78 -8.20
N PRO A 43 11.83 18.64 -9.20
CA PRO A 43 12.34 18.20 -10.50
C PRO A 43 13.66 17.41 -10.44
N ASP A 44 14.45 17.64 -9.40
CA ASP A 44 15.75 17.01 -9.13
C ASP A 44 15.63 15.75 -8.24
N ALA A 45 14.42 15.27 -7.95
CA ALA A 45 14.21 14.09 -7.12
C ALA A 45 14.92 12.87 -7.71
N ALA A 46 15.86 12.31 -6.94
CA ALA A 46 16.68 11.18 -7.33
C ALA A 46 16.52 9.95 -6.45
N SER A 47 15.85 10.07 -5.30
CA SER A 47 15.65 8.99 -4.34
C SER A 47 14.19 8.86 -3.90
N LEU A 48 13.72 7.59 -3.78
CA LEU A 48 12.36 7.28 -3.37
C LEU A 48 12.34 6.11 -2.38
N LEU A 49 11.53 6.24 -1.32
CA LEU A 49 11.14 5.17 -0.43
C LEU A 49 9.66 4.81 -0.68
N ASP A 50 9.39 3.55 -1.02
CA ASP A 50 8.02 3.03 -1.11
C ASP A 50 7.62 2.35 0.20
N VAL A 51 6.69 2.94 0.93
CA VAL A 51 6.27 2.50 2.26
C VAL A 51 5.05 1.59 2.15
N ALA A 52 5.07 0.47 2.88
CA ALA A 52 4.17 -0.66 2.70
C ALA A 52 4.23 -1.19 1.26
N CYS A 53 5.46 -1.42 0.78
CA CYS A 53 5.72 -1.76 -0.62
C CYS A 53 5.24 -3.15 -1.04
N GLY A 54 4.84 -4.00 -0.11
CA GLY A 54 4.37 -5.36 -0.36
C GLY A 54 5.41 -6.21 -1.08
N THR A 55 5.00 -6.86 -2.16
CA THR A 55 5.87 -7.68 -3.02
C THR A 55 6.78 -6.86 -3.94
N GLY A 56 6.69 -5.52 -3.87
CA GLY A 56 7.52 -4.60 -4.64
C GLY A 56 7.00 -4.25 -6.03
N GLY A 57 5.70 -4.46 -6.29
CA GLY A 57 5.10 -4.22 -7.60
C GLY A 57 5.37 -2.82 -8.16
N HIS A 58 5.29 -1.77 -7.34
CA HIS A 58 5.65 -0.40 -7.75
C HIS A 58 7.17 -0.18 -7.82
N LEU A 59 7.96 -0.81 -6.93
CA LEU A 59 9.41 -0.64 -6.89
C LEU A 59 10.08 -0.97 -8.22
N VAL A 60 9.60 -2.02 -8.91
CA VAL A 60 10.09 -2.42 -10.25
C VAL A 60 10.05 -1.27 -11.25
N PHE A 61 9.04 -0.41 -11.14
CA PHE A 61 8.85 0.71 -12.07
C PHE A 61 9.49 2.00 -11.57
N PHE A 62 9.48 2.27 -10.26
CA PHE A 62 10.17 3.43 -9.68
C PHE A 62 11.67 3.43 -9.97
N LYS A 63 12.32 2.26 -10.01
CA LYS A 63 13.73 2.11 -10.42
C LYS A 63 14.08 2.69 -11.80
N ARG A 64 13.08 2.87 -12.68
CA ARG A 64 13.29 3.45 -14.00
C ARG A 64 13.36 4.98 -13.97
N HIS A 65 12.95 5.58 -12.86
CA HIS A 65 12.75 7.02 -12.72
C HIS A 65 13.62 7.65 -11.63
N PHE A 66 13.99 6.88 -10.60
CA PHE A 66 14.81 7.35 -9.48
C PHE A 66 16.13 6.57 -9.44
N ALA A 67 17.22 7.27 -9.15
CA ALA A 67 18.56 6.66 -9.07
C ALA A 67 18.69 5.72 -7.86
N THR A 68 17.96 6.02 -6.77
CA THR A 68 17.89 5.18 -5.57
C THR A 68 16.44 4.91 -5.24
N VAL A 69 16.09 3.64 -5.10
CA VAL A 69 14.75 3.20 -4.69
C VAL A 69 14.90 2.15 -3.61
N GLU A 70 14.17 2.31 -2.52
CA GLU A 70 14.13 1.36 -1.41
C GLU A 70 12.67 1.13 -0.99
N GLY A 71 12.39 0.01 -0.32
CA GLY A 71 11.10 -0.32 0.24
C GLY A 71 11.10 -0.37 1.76
N LEU A 72 9.97 -0.11 2.37
CA LEU A 72 9.64 -0.42 3.77
C LEU A 72 8.41 -1.32 3.78
N GLU A 73 8.47 -2.44 4.49
CA GLU A 73 7.36 -3.39 4.57
C GLU A 73 7.34 -4.05 5.97
N LEU A 74 6.14 -4.32 6.48
CA LEU A 74 5.96 -4.96 7.78
C LEU A 74 6.05 -6.48 7.69
N SER A 75 5.44 -7.08 6.65
CA SER A 75 5.33 -8.53 6.46
C SER A 75 6.62 -9.14 5.94
N GLU A 76 7.21 -10.03 6.75
CA GLU A 76 8.38 -10.82 6.33
C GLU A 76 8.12 -11.64 5.06
N HIS A 77 6.90 -12.14 4.88
CA HIS A 77 6.52 -12.93 3.71
C HIS A 77 6.50 -12.07 2.43
N MET A 78 6.02 -10.82 2.54
CA MET A 78 6.05 -9.88 1.41
C MET A 78 7.48 -9.44 1.09
N ILE A 79 8.30 -9.16 2.11
CA ILE A 79 9.72 -8.83 1.96
C ILE A 79 10.46 -9.96 1.24
N ALA A 80 10.23 -11.21 1.66
CA ALA A 80 10.85 -12.37 1.01
C ALA A 80 10.47 -12.48 -0.47
N LYS A 81 9.22 -12.15 -0.83
CA LYS A 81 8.77 -12.10 -2.24
C LYS A 81 9.42 -10.96 -3.02
N ALA A 82 9.47 -9.76 -2.45
CA ALA A 82 10.14 -8.62 -3.05
C ALA A 82 11.63 -8.93 -3.32
N GLY A 83 12.34 -9.53 -2.35
CA GLY A 83 13.73 -9.94 -2.49
C GLY A 83 13.98 -11.01 -3.55
N GLN A 84 13.01 -11.91 -3.81
CA GLN A 84 13.09 -12.86 -4.91
C GLN A 84 12.99 -12.20 -6.28
N SER A 85 12.13 -11.18 -6.40
CA SER A 85 11.87 -10.47 -7.65
C SER A 85 12.89 -9.37 -7.95
N MET A 86 13.45 -8.76 -6.89
CA MET A 86 14.34 -7.60 -6.99
C MET A 86 15.45 -7.67 -5.92
N PRO A 87 16.38 -8.63 -6.00
CA PRO A 87 17.42 -8.81 -4.97
C PRO A 87 18.34 -7.60 -4.81
N GLU A 88 18.39 -6.71 -5.79
CA GLU A 88 19.22 -5.49 -5.79
C GLU A 88 18.51 -4.28 -5.15
N VAL A 89 17.23 -4.37 -4.82
CA VAL A 89 16.48 -3.27 -4.16
C VAL A 89 16.39 -3.56 -2.68
N PRO A 90 16.96 -2.72 -1.80
CA PRO A 90 16.79 -2.89 -0.37
C PRO A 90 15.33 -2.76 0.05
N VAL A 91 14.83 -3.73 0.81
CA VAL A 91 13.53 -3.65 1.47
C VAL A 91 13.76 -3.81 2.97
N HIS A 92 13.45 -2.76 3.71
CA HIS A 92 13.60 -2.72 5.17
C HIS A 92 12.34 -3.26 5.83
N GLN A 93 12.52 -4.04 6.89
CA GLN A 93 11.38 -4.43 7.72
C GLN A 93 11.06 -3.31 8.72
N GLY A 94 9.80 -2.87 8.75
CA GLY A 94 9.37 -1.83 9.69
C GLY A 94 7.91 -1.47 9.59
N ASP A 95 7.40 -0.88 10.69
CA ASP A 95 6.05 -0.34 10.76
C ASP A 95 6.07 1.11 10.27
N MET A 96 5.17 1.44 9.33
CA MET A 96 5.05 2.81 8.78
C MET A 96 4.76 3.86 9.85
N GLN A 97 4.18 3.46 10.99
CA GLN A 97 3.84 4.36 12.09
C GLN A 97 5.07 4.88 12.83
N ASP A 98 6.11 4.05 12.95
CA ASP A 98 7.36 4.45 13.63
C ASP A 98 8.52 3.58 13.14
N PHE A 99 9.25 4.09 12.16
CA PHE A 99 10.48 3.47 11.66
C PHE A 99 11.64 4.47 11.68
N THR A 100 12.85 3.94 11.63
CA THR A 100 14.07 4.74 11.53
C THR A 100 15.01 4.12 10.50
N LEU A 101 15.36 4.90 9.49
CA LEU A 101 16.39 4.58 8.50
C LEU A 101 17.50 5.64 8.58
N ASP A 102 18.73 5.22 8.32
CA ASP A 102 19.91 6.11 8.43
C ASP A 102 20.07 7.06 7.24
N ARG A 103 18.97 7.34 6.53
CA ARG A 103 18.96 8.24 5.37
C ARG A 103 17.61 8.90 5.15
N THR A 104 17.62 9.93 4.32
CA THR A 104 16.44 10.66 3.85
C THR A 104 16.26 10.52 2.34
N TYR A 105 15.05 10.77 1.86
CA TYR A 105 14.64 10.57 0.46
C TYR A 105 14.04 11.86 -0.11
N ASP A 106 14.08 12.00 -1.43
CA ASP A 106 13.42 13.11 -2.13
C ASP A 106 11.93 12.87 -2.29
N ALA A 107 11.52 11.61 -2.31
CA ALA A 107 10.12 11.21 -2.37
C ALA A 107 9.83 10.02 -1.46
N ILE A 108 8.59 9.99 -0.94
CA ILE A 108 8.03 8.82 -0.24
C ILE A 108 6.67 8.53 -0.84
N SER A 109 6.41 7.27 -1.20
CA SER A 109 5.10 6.79 -1.63
C SER A 109 4.51 5.83 -0.60
N CYS A 110 3.17 5.86 -0.44
CA CYS A 110 2.40 4.85 0.26
C CYS A 110 1.16 4.56 -0.59
N MET A 111 1.24 3.49 -1.35
CA MET A 111 0.31 3.20 -2.42
C MET A 111 -0.67 2.08 -2.06
N PHE A 112 -1.63 1.89 -2.93
CA PHE A 112 -2.61 0.82 -2.86
C PHE A 112 -3.39 0.80 -1.54
N SER A 113 -3.72 2.00 -1.05
CA SER A 113 -4.53 2.21 0.16
C SER A 113 -3.94 1.64 1.46
N SER A 114 -2.63 1.32 1.47
CA SER A 114 -1.96 0.73 2.65
C SER A 114 -2.07 1.60 3.89
N ILE A 115 -2.18 2.92 3.72
CA ILE A 115 -2.40 3.87 4.82
C ILE A 115 -3.69 3.57 5.62
N GLY A 116 -4.65 2.88 5.04
CA GLY A 116 -5.89 2.46 5.71
C GLY A 116 -5.70 1.41 6.80
N TYR A 117 -4.52 0.78 6.92
CA TYR A 117 -4.20 -0.13 8.05
C TYR A 117 -3.87 0.60 9.34
N VAL A 118 -3.67 1.89 9.29
CA VAL A 118 -3.51 2.73 10.48
C VAL A 118 -4.84 2.83 11.22
N GLY A 119 -4.87 2.54 12.52
CA GLY A 119 -6.09 2.26 13.28
C GLY A 119 -6.76 3.48 13.91
N SER A 120 -6.16 4.68 13.84
CA SER A 120 -6.71 5.90 14.44
C SER A 120 -6.11 7.18 13.84
N ALA A 121 -6.78 8.32 14.04
CA ALA A 121 -6.26 9.62 13.63
C ALA A 121 -4.93 9.99 14.34
N ALA A 122 -4.70 9.50 15.56
CA ALA A 122 -3.43 9.71 16.26
C ALA A 122 -2.31 8.93 15.57
N GLU A 123 -2.55 7.68 15.22
CA GLU A 123 -1.60 6.85 14.48
C GLU A 123 -1.35 7.39 13.06
N LEU A 124 -2.39 7.92 12.37
CA LEU A 124 -2.20 8.61 11.09
C LEU A 124 -1.24 9.81 11.23
N ASN A 125 -1.39 10.62 12.30
CA ASN A 125 -0.46 11.72 12.56
C ASN A 125 0.98 11.21 12.82
N ASN A 126 1.13 10.10 13.57
CA ASN A 126 2.44 9.49 13.82
C ASN A 126 3.07 8.98 12.52
N THR A 127 2.26 8.32 11.67
CA THR A 127 2.70 7.84 10.35
C THR A 127 3.21 9.00 9.50
N LEU A 128 2.43 10.07 9.33
CA LEU A 128 2.86 11.22 8.53
C LEU A 128 4.11 11.89 9.12
N ALA A 129 4.23 11.99 10.44
CA ALA A 129 5.44 12.50 11.10
C ALA A 129 6.64 11.57 10.85
N SER A 130 6.43 10.25 10.87
CA SER A 130 7.47 9.26 10.57
C SER A 130 7.94 9.38 9.12
N LEU A 131 7.03 9.50 8.15
CA LEU A 131 7.37 9.75 6.75
C LEU A 131 8.14 11.07 6.59
N ALA A 132 7.65 12.16 7.17
CA ALA A 132 8.27 13.49 7.02
C ALA A 132 9.70 13.56 7.59
N ARG A 133 10.00 12.81 8.67
CA ARG A 133 11.36 12.72 9.23
C ARG A 133 12.38 12.12 8.24
N HIS A 134 11.90 11.32 7.28
CA HIS A 134 12.74 10.66 6.28
C HIS A 134 12.74 11.40 4.93
N LEU A 135 12.23 12.63 4.86
CA LEU A 135 12.32 13.46 3.68
C LEU A 135 13.52 14.42 3.70
N ASN A 136 14.11 14.60 2.54
CA ASN A 136 14.97 15.73 2.27
C ASN A 136 14.15 17.05 2.29
N PRO A 137 14.74 18.21 2.54
CA PRO A 137 14.06 19.50 2.42
C PRO A 137 13.39 19.64 1.04
N GLY A 138 12.13 20.06 1.03
CA GLY A 138 11.31 20.13 -0.18
C GLY A 138 10.91 18.77 -0.76
N GLY A 139 11.15 17.68 -0.03
CA GLY A 139 10.76 16.32 -0.43
C GLY A 139 9.24 16.14 -0.48
N VAL A 140 8.80 15.13 -1.24
CA VAL A 140 7.40 14.92 -1.60
C VAL A 140 6.88 13.62 -1.02
N ILE A 141 5.71 13.65 -0.36
CA ILE A 141 4.97 12.45 0.04
C ILE A 141 3.76 12.28 -0.87
N VAL A 142 3.57 11.07 -1.42
CA VAL A 142 2.36 10.68 -2.17
C VAL A 142 1.68 9.53 -1.46
N ILE A 143 0.40 9.73 -1.08
CA ILE A 143 -0.41 8.72 -0.41
C ILE A 143 -1.67 8.44 -1.23
N GLU A 144 -1.92 7.16 -1.52
CA GLU A 144 -3.21 6.69 -2.01
C GLU A 144 -4.09 6.35 -0.80
N PRO A 145 -5.15 7.14 -0.52
CA PRO A 145 -6.06 6.87 0.60
C PRO A 145 -6.89 5.62 0.33
N TRP A 146 -7.43 5.03 1.38
CA TRP A 146 -8.53 4.10 1.27
C TRP A 146 -9.86 4.88 1.15
N TYR A 147 -11.00 4.19 1.18
CA TYR A 147 -12.29 4.85 1.06
C TYR A 147 -12.49 5.95 2.10
N PHE A 148 -13.14 7.02 1.69
CA PHE A 148 -13.66 8.01 2.63
C PHE A 148 -14.95 7.50 3.28
N PRO A 149 -15.28 7.93 4.53
CA PRO A 149 -16.45 7.44 5.26
C PRO A 149 -17.77 7.56 4.50
N GLU A 150 -17.93 8.58 3.67
CA GLU A 150 -19.11 8.86 2.86
C GLU A 150 -19.22 8.00 1.59
N ALA A 151 -18.10 7.45 1.12
CA ALA A 151 -18.05 6.60 -0.08
C ALA A 151 -18.04 5.10 0.24
N PHE A 152 -17.87 4.73 1.51
CA PHE A 152 -17.79 3.33 1.91
C PHE A 152 -19.16 2.67 1.94
N LEU A 153 -19.28 1.47 1.36
CA LEU A 153 -20.49 0.66 1.32
C LEU A 153 -20.39 -0.49 2.33
N PRO A 154 -21.04 -0.41 3.50
CA PRO A 154 -21.06 -1.50 4.47
C PRO A 154 -21.74 -2.76 3.90
N GLY A 155 -21.21 -3.93 4.26
CA GLY A 155 -21.77 -5.21 3.80
C GLY A 155 -21.41 -5.54 2.34
N TYR A 156 -20.47 -4.80 1.74
CA TYR A 156 -20.04 -5.08 0.36
C TYR A 156 -19.36 -6.44 0.26
N ILE A 157 -19.80 -7.22 -0.72
CA ILE A 157 -19.21 -8.51 -1.08
C ILE A 157 -18.44 -8.30 -2.38
N ALA A 158 -17.16 -8.59 -2.35
CA ALA A 158 -16.33 -8.59 -3.55
C ALA A 158 -15.85 -10.00 -3.86
N ASP A 159 -15.77 -10.35 -5.14
CA ASP A 159 -15.26 -11.62 -5.61
C ASP A 159 -14.29 -11.42 -6.78
N ASP A 160 -13.35 -12.34 -6.88
CA ASP A 160 -12.41 -12.44 -7.98
C ASP A 160 -12.21 -13.93 -8.32
N LEU A 161 -12.17 -14.24 -9.60
CA LEU A 161 -11.81 -15.57 -10.10
C LEU A 161 -10.68 -15.46 -11.11
N VAL A 162 -9.56 -16.04 -10.78
CA VAL A 162 -8.40 -16.13 -11.68
C VAL A 162 -8.19 -17.57 -12.11
N ARG A 163 -8.08 -17.80 -13.42
CA ARG A 163 -7.88 -19.12 -14.01
C ARG A 163 -6.64 -19.11 -14.90
N THR A 164 -5.76 -20.07 -14.66
CA THR A 164 -4.66 -20.43 -15.55
C THR A 164 -4.87 -21.88 -16.07
N GLU A 165 -3.93 -22.42 -16.82
CA GLU A 165 -4.01 -23.79 -17.35
C GLU A 165 -4.05 -24.87 -16.25
N ASP A 166 -3.34 -24.63 -15.14
CA ASP A 166 -3.10 -25.58 -14.05
C ASP A 166 -3.65 -25.13 -12.69
N ARG A 167 -4.30 -23.95 -12.63
CA ARG A 167 -4.74 -23.33 -11.37
C ARG A 167 -6.05 -22.57 -11.52
N VAL A 168 -6.88 -22.66 -10.49
CA VAL A 168 -8.05 -21.78 -10.30
C VAL A 168 -7.99 -21.23 -8.89
N THR A 169 -7.98 -19.89 -8.79
CA THR A 169 -8.01 -19.19 -7.52
C THR A 169 -9.28 -18.35 -7.43
N VAL A 170 -10.02 -18.52 -6.35
CA VAL A 170 -11.20 -17.71 -6.02
C VAL A 170 -10.88 -16.91 -4.76
N ARG A 171 -11.18 -15.62 -4.80
CA ARG A 171 -11.18 -14.72 -3.66
C ARG A 171 -12.58 -14.22 -3.43
N VAL A 172 -13.09 -14.32 -2.22
CA VAL A 172 -14.36 -13.71 -1.81
C VAL A 172 -14.11 -12.95 -0.53
N SER A 173 -14.57 -11.71 -0.45
CA SER A 173 -14.46 -10.90 0.76
C SER A 173 -15.78 -10.27 1.14
N HIS A 174 -15.97 -10.09 2.45
CA HIS A 174 -17.06 -9.35 3.05
C HIS A 174 -16.48 -8.30 3.98
N SER A 175 -16.99 -7.07 3.87
CA SER A 175 -16.58 -5.94 4.71
C SER A 175 -17.72 -5.46 5.59
N GLU A 176 -17.42 -5.29 6.87
CA GLU A 176 -18.36 -4.70 7.85
C GLU A 176 -17.84 -3.33 8.27
N ARG A 177 -18.75 -2.49 8.79
CA ARG A 177 -18.36 -1.18 9.33
C ARG A 177 -18.76 -1.06 10.79
N HIS A 178 -17.77 -0.81 11.65
CA HIS A 178 -17.92 -0.59 13.08
C HIS A 178 -17.38 0.80 13.45
N GLY A 179 -18.21 1.82 13.32
CA GLY A 179 -17.79 3.21 13.39
C GLY A 179 -16.89 3.56 12.19
N ASP A 180 -15.61 3.88 12.44
CA ASP A 180 -14.64 4.13 11.39
C ASP A 180 -13.71 2.91 11.14
N GLN A 181 -13.84 1.85 11.91
CA GLN A 181 -13.13 0.59 11.68
C GLN A 181 -13.90 -0.32 10.74
N VAL A 182 -13.18 -0.98 9.86
CA VAL A 182 -13.72 -1.88 8.85
C VAL A 182 -12.94 -3.20 8.86
N PRO A 183 -13.40 -4.21 9.56
CA PRO A 183 -12.89 -5.57 9.36
C PRO A 183 -13.35 -6.08 7.98
N ILE A 184 -12.39 -6.65 7.25
CA ILE A 184 -12.63 -7.31 5.96
C ILE A 184 -12.15 -8.76 6.12
N ILE A 185 -13.08 -9.69 6.03
CA ILE A 185 -12.75 -11.11 6.01
C ILE A 185 -12.64 -11.55 4.57
N VAL A 186 -11.50 -12.10 4.21
CA VAL A 186 -11.20 -12.56 2.85
C VAL A 186 -10.97 -14.07 2.86
N HIS A 187 -11.76 -14.79 2.09
CA HIS A 187 -11.59 -16.22 1.86
C HIS A 187 -10.93 -16.46 0.52
N TYR A 188 -9.94 -17.33 0.52
CA TYR A 188 -9.26 -17.81 -0.68
C TYR A 188 -9.47 -19.30 -0.85
N ILE A 189 -9.87 -19.70 -2.05
CA ILE A 189 -9.89 -21.10 -2.49
C ILE A 189 -8.91 -21.21 -3.64
N ASP A 190 -7.88 -22.01 -3.47
CA ASP A 190 -6.80 -22.18 -4.44
C ASP A 190 -6.72 -23.65 -4.85
N ALA A 191 -7.16 -23.96 -6.07
CA ALA A 191 -7.15 -25.28 -6.65
C ALA A 191 -6.03 -25.40 -7.67
N ARG A 192 -5.12 -26.35 -7.47
CA ARG A 192 -3.96 -26.61 -8.32
C ARG A 192 -3.97 -28.04 -8.82
N LYS A 193 -3.58 -28.22 -10.06
CA LYS A 193 -3.57 -29.53 -10.74
C LYS A 193 -2.70 -30.57 -10.02
N ASP A 194 -1.58 -30.12 -9.46
CA ASP A 194 -0.56 -30.95 -8.79
C ASP A 194 -0.70 -31.05 -7.28
N ALA A 195 -1.47 -30.14 -6.64
CA ALA A 195 -1.53 -30.01 -5.18
C ALA A 195 -2.95 -30.09 -4.61
N GLY A 196 -3.98 -30.23 -5.45
CA GLY A 196 -5.38 -30.27 -5.01
C GLY A 196 -5.94 -28.92 -4.62
N ILE A 197 -6.83 -28.89 -3.63
CA ILE A 197 -7.54 -27.67 -3.21
C ILE A 197 -7.13 -27.31 -1.79
N ARG A 198 -6.77 -26.04 -1.58
CA ARG A 198 -6.58 -25.45 -0.24
C ARG A 198 -7.54 -24.29 -0.04
N HIS A 199 -7.93 -24.05 1.20
CA HIS A 199 -8.70 -22.90 1.64
C HIS A 199 -7.93 -22.22 2.78
N PHE A 200 -7.86 -20.90 2.74
CA PHE A 200 -7.34 -20.10 3.83
C PHE A 200 -8.07 -18.75 3.89
N THR A 201 -7.88 -18.03 4.98
CA THR A 201 -8.58 -16.78 5.25
C THR A 201 -7.58 -15.74 5.73
N ASP A 202 -7.72 -14.50 5.23
CA ASP A 202 -7.04 -13.32 5.76
C ASP A 202 -8.06 -12.37 6.40
N VAL A 203 -7.66 -11.67 7.44
CA VAL A 203 -8.45 -10.62 8.07
C VAL A 203 -7.71 -9.30 7.99
N HIS A 204 -8.26 -8.38 7.21
CA HIS A 204 -7.76 -7.02 7.14
C HIS A 204 -8.58 -6.12 8.07
N ARG A 205 -7.89 -5.27 8.84
CA ARG A 205 -8.52 -4.27 9.71
C ARG A 205 -8.18 -2.89 9.17
N MET A 206 -9.12 -2.35 8.39
CA MET A 206 -8.96 -1.04 7.77
C MET A 206 -9.63 0.04 8.62
N HIS A 207 -9.23 1.28 8.43
CA HIS A 207 -9.83 2.45 9.07
C HIS A 207 -10.25 3.48 8.01
N LEU A 208 -11.41 4.06 8.19
CA LEU A 208 -11.92 5.13 7.33
C LEU A 208 -11.49 6.48 7.88
N PHE A 209 -10.66 7.19 7.13
CA PHE A 209 -10.28 8.56 7.45
C PHE A 209 -11.00 9.54 6.55
N THR A 210 -11.45 10.65 7.12
CA THR A 210 -11.96 11.76 6.33
C THR A 210 -10.82 12.46 5.60
N ARG A 211 -11.16 13.15 4.50
CA ARG A 211 -10.20 14.00 3.79
C ARG A 211 -9.51 15.00 4.72
N GLN A 212 -10.28 15.63 5.62
CA GLN A 212 -9.76 16.59 6.60
C GLN A 212 -8.74 15.96 7.56
N GLN A 213 -8.90 14.68 7.94
CA GLN A 213 -7.93 14.01 8.81
C GLN A 213 -6.59 13.80 8.10
N TYR A 214 -6.60 13.42 6.81
CA TYR A 214 -5.38 13.38 6.01
C TYR A 214 -4.72 14.75 5.91
N GLU A 215 -5.46 15.78 5.50
CA GLU A 215 -4.94 17.15 5.36
C GLU A 215 -4.30 17.64 6.67
N THR A 216 -5.00 17.44 7.81
CA THR A 216 -4.48 17.78 9.14
C THR A 216 -3.21 17.02 9.49
N ALA A 217 -3.11 15.73 9.15
CA ALA A 217 -1.93 14.92 9.44
C ALA A 217 -0.70 15.39 8.64
N PHE A 218 -0.87 15.74 7.37
CA PHE A 218 0.18 16.34 6.55
C PHE A 218 0.65 17.69 7.12
N GLU A 219 -0.29 18.57 7.48
CA GLU A 219 0.03 19.88 8.04
C GLU A 219 0.81 19.77 9.36
N ARG A 220 0.40 18.84 10.25
CA ARG A 220 1.11 18.57 11.51
C ARG A 220 2.50 17.99 11.29
N ALA A 221 2.72 17.26 10.22
CA ALA A 221 4.02 16.76 9.82
C ALA A 221 4.92 17.81 9.14
N GLY A 222 4.46 19.07 9.03
CA GLY A 222 5.20 20.16 8.41
C GLY A 222 5.11 20.22 6.89
N CYS A 223 4.19 19.48 6.29
CA CYS A 223 3.98 19.48 4.85
C CYS A 223 2.85 20.43 4.44
N SER A 224 2.97 21.05 3.27
CA SER A 224 1.79 21.48 2.51
C SER A 224 1.10 20.25 1.95
N VAL A 225 -0.20 20.30 1.63
CA VAL A 225 -0.91 19.16 1.06
C VAL A 225 -1.90 19.61 0.00
N GLU A 226 -2.03 18.78 -1.02
CA GLU A 226 -3.01 18.88 -2.09
C GLU A 226 -3.67 17.52 -2.30
N TYR A 227 -5.00 17.51 -2.42
CA TYR A 227 -5.73 16.31 -2.84
C TYR A 227 -5.99 16.37 -4.36
N ILE A 228 -5.64 15.31 -5.06
CA ILE A 228 -5.77 15.18 -6.51
C ILE A 228 -6.74 14.04 -6.81
N ASP A 229 -7.89 14.40 -7.36
CA ASP A 229 -8.84 13.42 -7.89
C ASP A 229 -8.33 12.89 -9.23
N ARG A 230 -8.06 11.59 -9.29
CA ARG A 230 -7.60 10.90 -10.49
C ARG A 230 -8.34 9.59 -10.67
N ALA A 231 -8.95 9.40 -11.83
CA ALA A 231 -9.78 8.23 -12.14
C ALA A 231 -9.05 6.87 -11.99
N ARG A 232 -7.72 6.82 -12.18
CA ARG A 232 -6.93 5.61 -12.01
C ARG A 232 -6.86 5.17 -10.54
N PHE A 233 -6.79 6.11 -9.62
CA PHE A 233 -6.78 5.88 -8.19
C PHE A 233 -8.19 6.12 -7.66
N GLY A 234 -8.93 5.06 -7.39
CA GLY A 234 -10.36 5.15 -7.09
C GLY A 234 -10.75 6.16 -6.00
N CYS A 235 -9.84 6.44 -5.07
CA CYS A 235 -10.01 7.44 -4.00
C CYS A 235 -9.05 8.63 -4.13
N GLY A 236 -8.45 8.87 -5.32
CA GLY A 236 -7.52 9.95 -5.54
C GLY A 236 -6.18 9.78 -4.85
N LEU A 237 -5.40 10.87 -4.77
CA LEU A 237 -4.08 10.93 -4.12
C LEU A 237 -3.96 12.17 -3.26
N PHE A 238 -3.32 12.05 -2.10
CA PHE A 238 -2.77 13.17 -1.35
C PHE A 238 -1.30 13.35 -1.73
N VAL A 239 -0.92 14.58 -2.03
CA VAL A 239 0.47 14.94 -2.35
C VAL A 239 0.91 16.05 -1.42
N GLY A 240 1.88 15.76 -0.57
CA GLY A 240 2.45 16.72 0.38
C GLY A 240 3.87 17.10 0.03
N VAL A 241 4.26 18.33 0.34
CA VAL A 241 5.64 18.83 0.18
C VAL A 241 6.13 19.32 1.53
N LEU A 242 7.27 18.79 2.00
CA LEU A 242 7.91 19.23 3.25
C LEU A 242 8.41 20.67 3.10
N LYS A 243 8.03 21.53 4.05
CA LYS A 243 8.37 22.97 4.06
C LYS A 243 9.80 23.24 4.54
#